data_da53bdaa37379a28237f867f301c3175
#
_entry.id   da53bdaa37379a28237f867f301c3175
#
_cell.length_a   1.000
_cell.length_b   1.000
_cell.length_c   1.000
_cell.angle_alpha   90.00
_cell.angle_beta   90.00
_cell.angle_gamma   90.00
#
_symmetry.space_group_name_H-M   'P 1'
#
loop_
_entity.id
_entity.type
_entity.pdbx_description
1 polymer ?
#
loop_
_entity_poly.entity_id
_entity_poly.type
_entity_poly.pdbx_seq_one_letter_code
_entity_poly.pdbx_strand_id
1 'polypeptide(L)'
;MAMPQVHIVAYCGDLGYGAASGAQMLSLMLTCGIVSRLLSGWICDRIGGVSTLLLGSALQGVALLLFLPFDGLIPLYIISGMFGLFQGGIVPSYAIIVREHFPPKEAGTRVGSVIMATLLGMALGGWLSGKIFDITGSYQAAFLNGLAWNLLNLSISFWLYWRLRSKRVQLSTNS
;
A
#
# COMPACT_ATOMS: atom_id res chain seq x y z
N MET A 1 3.08 4.53 3.87
CA MET A 1 1.90 3.71 3.54
C MET A 1 1.42 2.82 4.70
N ALA A 2 2.25 2.56 5.71
CA ALA A 2 1.87 1.75 6.88
C ALA A 2 1.14 2.53 7.98
N MET A 3 0.94 3.84 7.81
CA MET A 3 0.40 4.74 8.85
C MET A 3 -0.88 4.20 9.50
N PRO A 4 -1.94 3.81 8.76
CA PRO A 4 -3.15 3.30 9.41
C PRO A 4 -2.88 2.04 10.24
N GLN A 5 -2.07 1.10 9.77
CA GLN A 5 -1.77 -0.14 10.50
C GLN A 5 -0.99 0.09 11.79
N VAL A 6 -0.13 1.11 11.82
CA VAL A 6 0.70 1.42 12.99
C VAL A 6 -0.07 2.23 14.02
N HIS A 7 -0.93 3.16 13.57
CA HIS A 7 -1.53 4.16 14.45
C HIS A 7 -3.02 3.99 14.72
N ILE A 8 -3.72 3.03 14.06
CA ILE A 8 -5.19 2.88 14.19
C ILE A 8 -5.63 2.63 15.63
N VAL A 9 -4.83 1.90 16.42
CA VAL A 9 -5.18 1.59 17.83
C VAL A 9 -5.11 2.86 18.69
N ALA A 10 -4.05 3.65 18.53
CA ALA A 10 -3.91 4.93 19.22
C ALA A 10 -4.98 5.93 18.78
N TYR A 11 -5.22 6.01 17.47
CA TYR A 11 -6.24 6.87 16.89
C TYR A 11 -7.65 6.57 17.41
N CYS A 12 -8.04 5.29 17.51
CA CYS A 12 -9.32 4.92 18.11
C CYS A 12 -9.39 5.21 19.62
N GLY A 13 -8.24 5.12 20.32
CA GLY A 13 -8.14 5.50 21.73
C GLY A 13 -8.41 7.00 21.92
N ASP A 14 -7.81 7.84 21.11
CA ASP A 14 -7.93 9.31 21.20
C ASP A 14 -9.33 9.80 20.75
N LEU A 15 -10.00 9.07 19.84
CA LEU A 15 -11.40 9.33 19.47
C LEU A 15 -12.41 8.83 20.52
N GLY A 16 -11.94 8.19 21.62
CA GLY A 16 -12.82 7.69 22.67
C GLY A 16 -13.47 6.34 22.40
N TYR A 17 -13.16 5.67 21.29
CA TYR A 17 -13.69 4.34 20.95
C TYR A 17 -12.98 3.19 21.66
N GLY A 18 -11.87 3.49 22.33
CA GLY A 18 -11.05 2.54 23.07
C GLY A 18 -10.09 1.72 22.21
N ALA A 19 -9.03 1.23 22.84
CA ALA A 19 -7.97 0.45 22.18
C ALA A 19 -8.49 -0.90 21.61
N ALA A 20 -9.54 -1.47 22.21
CA ALA A 20 -10.15 -2.72 21.75
C ALA A 20 -10.74 -2.58 20.33
N SER A 21 -11.46 -1.48 20.06
CA SER A 21 -12.02 -1.20 18.74
C SER A 21 -10.90 -1.00 17.70
N GLY A 22 -9.82 -0.29 18.06
CA GLY A 22 -8.65 -0.14 17.20
C GLY A 22 -7.95 -1.47 16.89
N ALA A 23 -7.82 -2.35 17.88
CA ALA A 23 -7.25 -3.69 17.69
C ALA A 23 -8.13 -4.56 16.76
N GLN A 24 -9.46 -4.46 16.87
CA GLN A 24 -10.38 -5.13 15.96
C GLN A 24 -10.25 -4.61 14.53
N MET A 25 -10.14 -3.29 14.33
CA MET A 25 -9.92 -2.69 13.01
C MET A 25 -8.59 -3.14 12.42
N LEU A 26 -7.52 -3.19 13.22
CA LEU A 26 -6.23 -3.72 12.78
C LEU A 26 -6.34 -5.19 12.36
N SER A 27 -7.03 -6.02 13.14
CA SER A 27 -7.27 -7.43 12.82
C SER A 27 -8.05 -7.56 11.50
N LEU A 28 -9.06 -6.72 11.29
CA LEU A 28 -9.82 -6.66 10.04
C LEU A 28 -8.92 -6.27 8.85
N MET A 29 -8.07 -5.24 9.00
CA MET A 29 -7.09 -4.85 7.97
C MET A 29 -6.18 -6.02 7.58
N LEU A 30 -5.65 -6.73 8.56
CA LEU A 30 -4.72 -7.85 8.32
C LEU A 30 -5.44 -9.03 7.66
N THR A 31 -6.64 -9.38 8.11
CA THR A 31 -7.46 -10.45 7.53
C THR A 31 -7.83 -10.13 6.08
N CYS A 32 -8.34 -8.93 5.82
CA CYS A 32 -8.62 -8.44 4.46
C CYS A 32 -7.35 -8.43 3.60
N GLY A 33 -6.20 -8.12 4.19
CA GLY A 33 -4.89 -8.16 3.53
C GLY A 33 -4.49 -9.57 3.07
N ILE A 34 -4.82 -10.62 3.83
CA ILE A 34 -4.59 -12.02 3.42
C ILE A 34 -5.44 -12.35 2.19
N VAL A 35 -6.74 -12.05 2.23
CA VAL A 35 -7.65 -12.25 1.10
C VAL A 35 -7.16 -11.49 -0.14
N SER A 36 -6.75 -10.24 0.05
CA SER A 36 -6.21 -9.40 -1.02
C SER A 36 -4.96 -9.99 -1.68
N ARG A 37 -4.06 -10.62 -0.92
CA ARG A 37 -2.85 -11.25 -1.49
C ARG A 37 -3.19 -12.38 -2.46
N LEU A 38 -4.21 -13.18 -2.12
CA LEU A 38 -4.68 -14.26 -3.00
C LEU A 38 -5.33 -13.70 -4.27
N LEU A 39 -6.23 -12.72 -4.11
CA LEU A 39 -6.90 -12.07 -5.23
C LEU A 39 -5.92 -11.33 -6.14
N SER A 40 -4.93 -10.65 -5.56
CA SER A 40 -3.91 -9.90 -6.31
C SER A 40 -3.02 -10.82 -7.14
N GLY A 41 -2.69 -12.02 -6.64
CA GLY A 41 -1.97 -13.02 -7.42
C GLY A 41 -2.75 -13.36 -8.69
N TRP A 42 -4.03 -13.68 -8.56
CA TRP A 42 -4.89 -13.99 -9.69
C TRP A 42 -5.09 -12.81 -10.67
N ILE A 43 -5.22 -11.58 -10.15
CA ILE A 43 -5.29 -10.36 -10.98
C ILE A 43 -3.96 -10.16 -11.71
N CYS A 44 -2.84 -10.35 -11.01
CA CYS A 44 -1.49 -10.17 -11.54
C CYS A 44 -1.21 -11.12 -12.72
N ASP A 45 -1.68 -12.35 -12.65
CA ASP A 45 -1.56 -13.32 -13.74
C ASP A 45 -2.32 -12.88 -15.01
N ARG A 46 -3.34 -12.03 -14.88
CA ARG A 46 -4.14 -11.52 -16.00
C ARG A 46 -3.66 -10.19 -16.58
N ILE A 47 -3.32 -9.25 -15.72
CA ILE A 47 -2.99 -7.86 -16.15
C ILE A 47 -1.51 -7.48 -15.97
N GLY A 48 -0.70 -8.40 -15.38
CA GLY A 48 0.72 -8.21 -15.11
C GLY A 48 1.02 -7.46 -13.83
N GLY A 49 2.25 -7.60 -13.33
CA GLY A 49 2.67 -7.09 -12.01
C GLY A 49 2.56 -5.58 -11.87
N VAL A 50 3.00 -4.81 -12.88
CA VAL A 50 3.00 -3.34 -12.81
C VAL A 50 1.59 -2.77 -12.83
N SER A 51 0.68 -3.34 -13.62
CA SER A 51 -0.73 -2.89 -13.67
C SER A 51 -1.44 -3.17 -12.33
N THR A 52 -1.18 -4.33 -11.73
CA THR A 52 -1.72 -4.70 -10.42
C THR A 52 -1.18 -3.79 -9.31
N LEU A 53 0.11 -3.43 -9.36
CA LEU A 53 0.71 -2.48 -8.44
C LEU A 53 0.06 -1.09 -8.55
N LEU A 54 -0.16 -0.59 -9.77
CA LEU A 54 -0.84 0.67 -10.02
C LEU A 54 -2.27 0.66 -9.46
N LEU A 55 -3.03 -0.39 -9.74
CA LEU A 55 -4.39 -0.54 -9.24
C LEU A 55 -4.43 -0.55 -7.71
N GLY A 56 -3.61 -1.37 -7.08
CA GLY A 56 -3.51 -1.45 -5.61
C GLY A 56 -3.10 -0.13 -4.98
N SER A 57 -2.10 0.56 -5.55
CA SER A 57 -1.63 1.87 -5.05
C SER A 57 -2.68 2.97 -5.21
N ALA A 58 -3.42 2.99 -6.32
CA ALA A 58 -4.51 3.95 -6.53
C ALA A 58 -5.65 3.74 -5.54
N LEU A 59 -6.10 2.49 -5.39
CA LEU A 59 -7.16 2.14 -4.43
C LEU A 59 -6.73 2.40 -2.98
N GLN A 60 -5.46 2.14 -2.63
CA GLN A 60 -4.91 2.48 -1.32
C GLN A 60 -4.91 3.99 -1.08
N GLY A 61 -4.59 4.79 -2.09
CA GLY A 61 -4.69 6.25 -2.02
C GLY A 61 -6.12 6.72 -1.72
N VAL A 62 -7.11 6.11 -2.36
CA VAL A 62 -8.53 6.38 -2.08
C VAL A 62 -8.88 6.02 -0.62
N ALA A 63 -8.45 4.86 -0.13
CA ALA A 63 -8.70 4.47 1.26
C ALA A 63 -8.05 5.45 2.26
N LEU A 64 -6.83 5.93 1.99
CA LEU A 64 -6.16 6.94 2.81
C LEU A 64 -6.92 8.27 2.82
N LEU A 65 -7.46 8.69 1.67
CA LEU A 65 -8.29 9.89 1.56
C LEU A 65 -9.57 9.77 2.39
N LEU A 66 -10.18 8.59 2.44
CA LEU A 66 -11.39 8.36 3.22
C LEU A 66 -11.18 8.44 4.74
N PHE A 67 -9.95 8.21 5.23
CA PHE A 67 -9.64 8.44 6.65
C PHE A 67 -9.66 9.92 7.06
N LEU A 68 -9.62 10.88 6.13
CA LEU A 68 -9.60 12.31 6.46
C LEU A 68 -10.95 12.87 6.91
N PRO A 69 -12.09 12.61 6.18
CA PRO A 69 -13.38 13.19 6.53
C PRO A 69 -14.22 12.33 7.48
N PHE A 70 -13.85 11.05 7.74
CA PHE A 70 -14.70 10.12 8.47
C PHE A 70 -14.07 9.67 9.78
N ASP A 71 -14.58 10.17 10.91
CA ASP A 71 -14.14 9.83 12.26
C ASP A 71 -15.11 8.88 12.99
N GLY A 72 -16.24 8.53 12.37
CA GLY A 72 -17.25 7.65 12.97
C GLY A 72 -16.78 6.20 13.08
N LEU A 73 -17.24 5.49 14.12
CA LEU A 73 -16.84 4.10 14.39
C LEU A 73 -17.13 3.16 13.21
N ILE A 74 -18.36 3.19 12.67
CA ILE A 74 -18.75 2.32 11.54
C ILE A 74 -17.98 2.65 10.26
N PRO A 75 -17.88 3.93 9.81
CA PRO A 75 -17.01 4.28 8.70
C PRO A 75 -15.57 3.81 8.87
N LEU A 76 -14.97 3.95 10.05
CA LEU A 76 -13.60 3.52 10.30
C LEU A 76 -13.41 2.01 10.14
N TYR A 77 -14.38 1.18 10.56
CA TYR A 77 -14.34 -0.26 10.29
C TYR A 77 -14.37 -0.56 8.78
N ILE A 78 -15.24 0.10 8.04
CA ILE A 78 -15.38 -0.10 6.59
C ILE A 78 -14.08 0.32 5.88
N ILE A 79 -13.57 1.52 6.18
CA ILE A 79 -12.34 2.05 5.57
C ILE A 79 -11.14 1.18 5.92
N SER A 80 -11.07 0.67 7.15
CA SER A 80 -10.02 -0.26 7.59
C SER A 80 -10.03 -1.56 6.78
N GLY A 81 -11.20 -2.16 6.58
CA GLY A 81 -11.36 -3.33 5.71
C GLY A 81 -10.94 -3.05 4.26
N MET A 82 -11.41 -1.94 3.68
CA MET A 82 -11.01 -1.51 2.33
C MET A 82 -9.51 -1.28 2.23
N PHE A 83 -8.91 -0.61 3.20
CA PHE A 83 -7.47 -0.37 3.23
C PHE A 83 -6.68 -1.69 3.23
N GLY A 84 -7.10 -2.66 4.04
CA GLY A 84 -6.51 -4.00 4.07
C GLY A 84 -6.61 -4.71 2.71
N LEU A 85 -7.79 -4.65 2.06
CA LEU A 85 -8.01 -5.22 0.73
C LEU A 85 -7.12 -4.56 -0.34
N PHE A 86 -6.90 -3.27 -0.28
CA PHE A 86 -6.15 -2.55 -1.32
C PHE A 86 -4.64 -2.65 -1.12
N GLN A 87 -4.17 -2.71 0.14
CA GLN A 87 -2.75 -2.80 0.46
C GLN A 87 -2.17 -4.20 0.25
N GLY A 88 -2.95 -5.26 0.49
CA GLY A 88 -2.43 -6.63 0.53
C GLY A 88 -1.75 -7.09 -0.75
N GLY A 89 -2.18 -6.59 -1.91
CA GLY A 89 -1.63 -6.95 -3.22
C GLY A 89 -0.35 -6.24 -3.64
N ILE A 90 0.06 -5.18 -2.96
CA ILE A 90 1.19 -4.34 -3.38
C ILE A 90 2.52 -5.10 -3.25
N VAL A 91 2.77 -5.74 -2.10
CA VAL A 91 4.04 -6.45 -1.85
C VAL A 91 4.25 -7.66 -2.77
N PRO A 92 3.25 -8.55 -2.98
CA PRO A 92 3.36 -9.62 -3.97
C PRO A 92 3.64 -9.13 -5.38
N SER A 93 3.03 -8.00 -5.79
CA SER A 93 3.26 -7.42 -7.13
C SER A 93 4.72 -7.08 -7.38
N TYR A 94 5.46 -6.58 -6.38
CA TYR A 94 6.89 -6.33 -6.52
C TYR A 94 7.70 -7.59 -6.84
N ALA A 95 7.42 -8.70 -6.14
CA ALA A 95 8.09 -9.96 -6.39
C ALA A 95 7.82 -10.49 -7.80
N ILE A 96 6.58 -10.32 -8.30
CA ILE A 96 6.20 -10.74 -9.65
C ILE A 96 6.88 -9.85 -10.70
N ILE A 97 6.88 -8.52 -10.52
CA ILE A 97 7.59 -7.59 -11.41
C ILE A 97 9.06 -7.96 -11.55
N VAL A 98 9.73 -8.29 -10.43
CA VAL A 98 11.15 -8.70 -10.48
C VAL A 98 11.31 -10.00 -11.28
N ARG A 99 10.42 -10.99 -11.08
CA ARG A 99 10.48 -12.27 -11.81
C ARG A 99 10.18 -12.13 -13.30
N GLU A 100 9.31 -11.19 -13.67
CA GLU A 100 8.97 -10.91 -15.07
C GLU A 100 10.13 -10.24 -15.84
N HIS A 101 11.00 -9.50 -15.17
CA HIS A 101 11.98 -8.63 -15.82
C HIS A 101 13.44 -9.03 -15.60
N PHE A 102 13.74 -10.00 -14.72
CA PHE A 102 15.09 -10.42 -14.40
C PHE A 102 15.28 -11.94 -14.50
N PRO A 103 16.51 -12.40 -14.84
CA PRO A 103 16.82 -13.82 -14.94
C PRO A 103 16.56 -14.57 -13.62
N PRO A 104 16.10 -15.84 -13.67
CA PRO A 104 15.78 -16.62 -12.46
C PRO A 104 16.95 -16.74 -11.47
N LYS A 105 18.20 -16.75 -11.96
CA LYS A 105 19.41 -16.84 -11.12
C LYS A 105 19.56 -15.65 -10.17
N GLU A 106 19.11 -14.47 -10.56
CA GLU A 106 19.22 -13.24 -9.77
C GLU A 106 17.90 -12.87 -9.06
N ALA A 107 16.80 -13.53 -9.41
CA ALA A 107 15.47 -13.17 -8.93
C ALA A 107 15.38 -13.20 -7.39
N GLY A 108 15.98 -14.19 -6.73
CA GLY A 108 15.98 -14.30 -5.27
C GLY A 108 16.59 -13.09 -4.57
N THR A 109 17.81 -12.73 -4.97
CA THR A 109 18.53 -11.58 -4.39
C THR A 109 17.80 -10.26 -4.65
N ARG A 110 17.27 -10.07 -5.86
CA ARG A 110 16.56 -8.85 -6.23
C ARG A 110 15.22 -8.73 -5.51
N VAL A 111 14.46 -9.82 -5.41
CA VAL A 111 13.20 -9.86 -4.61
C VAL A 111 13.50 -9.55 -3.15
N GLY A 112 14.55 -10.18 -2.57
CA GLY A 112 14.97 -9.91 -1.20
C GLY A 112 15.32 -8.43 -0.97
N SER A 113 16.06 -7.81 -1.89
CA SER A 113 16.43 -6.39 -1.82
C SER A 113 15.20 -5.48 -1.88
N VAL A 114 14.25 -5.77 -2.76
CA VAL A 114 12.99 -4.99 -2.89
C VAL A 114 12.14 -5.14 -1.64
N ILE A 115 12.01 -6.35 -1.08
CA ILE A 115 11.26 -6.57 0.17
C ILE A 115 11.95 -5.84 1.33
N MET A 116 13.28 -5.90 1.44
CA MET A 116 14.02 -5.17 2.46
C MET A 116 13.79 -3.66 2.35
N ALA A 117 13.90 -3.09 1.15
CA ALA A 117 13.61 -1.67 0.90
C ALA A 117 12.15 -1.31 1.28
N THR A 118 11.20 -2.20 1.02
CA THR A 118 9.79 -2.03 1.39
C THR A 118 9.62 -2.00 2.91
N LEU A 119 10.26 -2.93 3.64
CA LEU A 119 10.20 -2.98 5.10
C LEU A 119 10.84 -1.74 5.74
N LEU A 120 12.01 -1.30 5.24
CA LEU A 120 12.65 -0.07 5.69
C LEU A 120 11.76 1.16 5.41
N GLY A 121 11.14 1.22 4.23
CA GLY A 121 10.18 2.28 3.90
C GLY A 121 8.95 2.28 4.80
N MET A 122 8.44 1.11 5.19
CA MET A 122 7.33 0.99 6.13
C MET A 122 7.73 1.44 7.54
N ALA A 123 8.91 1.06 8.02
CA ALA A 123 9.42 1.47 9.32
C ALA A 123 9.64 2.98 9.39
N LEU A 124 10.31 3.56 8.39
CA LEU A 124 10.52 5.00 8.29
C LEU A 124 9.21 5.78 8.17
N GLY A 125 8.27 5.30 7.35
CA GLY A 125 6.96 5.92 7.19
C GLY A 125 6.12 5.88 8.47
N GLY A 126 6.14 4.79 9.21
CA GLY A 126 5.49 4.67 10.51
C GLY A 126 6.11 5.63 11.55
N TRP A 127 7.44 5.62 11.65
CA TRP A 127 8.17 6.52 12.56
C TRP A 127 7.92 8.00 12.22
N LEU A 128 8.01 8.37 10.95
CA LEU A 128 7.78 9.75 10.51
C LEU A 128 6.35 10.22 10.80
N SER A 129 5.36 9.35 10.58
CA SER A 129 3.95 9.65 10.90
C SER A 129 3.75 9.86 12.40
N GLY A 130 4.42 9.06 13.25
CA GLY A 130 4.42 9.27 14.71
C GLY A 130 5.06 10.61 15.10
N LYS A 131 6.22 10.95 14.52
CA LYS A 131 6.89 12.22 14.74
C LYS A 131 6.02 13.42 14.32
N ILE A 132 5.33 13.32 13.19
CA ILE A 132 4.39 14.35 12.73
C ILE A 132 3.26 14.51 13.74
N PHE A 133 2.71 13.43 14.24
CA PHE A 133 1.68 13.48 15.28
C PHE A 133 2.21 14.11 16.58
N ASP A 134 3.40 13.72 17.05
CA ASP A 134 4.02 14.27 18.26
C ASP A 134 4.21 15.81 18.19
N ILE A 135 4.48 16.34 17.00
CA ILE A 135 4.73 17.77 16.79
C ILE A 135 3.42 18.53 16.54
N THR A 136 2.48 17.93 15.78
CA THR A 136 1.27 18.64 15.32
C THR A 136 0.03 18.34 16.18
N GLY A 137 0.04 17.25 16.96
CA GLY A 137 -1.14 16.76 17.67
C GLY A 137 -2.28 16.29 16.75
N SER A 138 -2.00 16.09 15.44
CA SER A 138 -3.02 15.85 14.43
C SER A 138 -2.75 14.57 13.63
N TYR A 139 -3.69 13.63 13.68
CA TYR A 139 -3.69 12.45 12.82
C TYR A 139 -3.91 12.82 11.35
N GLN A 140 -4.65 13.90 11.05
CA GLN A 140 -4.85 14.35 9.68
C GLN A 140 -3.52 14.66 8.99
N ALA A 141 -2.59 15.33 9.70
CA ALA A 141 -1.26 15.61 9.18
C ALA A 141 -0.46 14.32 8.91
N ALA A 142 -0.59 13.31 9.78
CA ALA A 142 0.04 12.01 9.60
C ALA A 142 -0.59 11.23 8.41
N PHE A 143 -1.91 11.28 8.21
CA PHE A 143 -2.57 10.70 7.04
C PHE A 143 -2.17 11.40 5.74
N LEU A 144 -2.07 12.73 5.72
CA LEU A 144 -1.60 13.50 4.57
C LEU A 144 -0.15 13.14 4.20
N ASN A 145 0.73 12.94 5.18
CA ASN A 145 2.08 12.41 4.93
C ASN A 145 2.02 11.03 4.26
N GLY A 146 1.18 10.13 4.77
CA GLY A 146 0.95 8.81 4.15
C GLY A 146 0.46 8.90 2.70
N LEU A 147 -0.45 9.84 2.43
CA LEU A 147 -0.97 10.13 1.09
C LEU A 147 0.12 10.67 0.16
N ALA A 148 0.98 11.59 0.64
CA ALA A 148 2.08 12.13 -0.15
C ALA A 148 3.05 11.02 -0.61
N TRP A 149 3.42 10.11 0.29
CA TRP A 149 4.23 8.94 -0.05
C TRP A 149 3.52 7.97 -1.01
N ASN A 150 2.20 7.82 -0.88
CA ASN A 150 1.40 7.02 -1.81
C ASN A 150 1.39 7.64 -3.22
N LEU A 151 1.21 8.95 -3.33
CA LEU A 151 1.26 9.67 -4.61
C LEU A 151 2.63 9.56 -5.28
N LEU A 152 3.71 9.64 -4.51
CA LEU A 152 5.07 9.44 -5.02
C LEU A 152 5.24 8.00 -5.57
N ASN A 153 4.80 6.99 -4.84
CA ASN A 153 4.81 5.61 -5.30
C ASN A 153 3.97 5.42 -6.56
N LEU A 154 2.78 6.02 -6.61
CA LEU A 154 1.88 5.96 -7.75
C LEU A 154 2.52 6.60 -9.00
N SER A 155 3.19 7.75 -8.83
CA SER A 155 3.89 8.46 -9.90
C SER A 155 5.04 7.62 -10.48
N ILE A 156 5.86 7.00 -9.62
CA ILE A 156 6.96 6.12 -10.04
C ILE A 156 6.40 4.88 -10.76
N SER A 157 5.35 4.26 -10.22
CA SER A 157 4.73 3.07 -10.80
C SER A 157 4.07 3.39 -12.15
N PHE A 158 3.44 4.56 -12.29
CA PHE A 158 2.86 5.03 -13.55
C PHE A 158 3.94 5.29 -14.60
N TRP A 159 5.04 5.95 -14.21
CA TRP A 159 6.18 6.18 -15.11
C TRP A 159 6.78 4.85 -15.61
N LEU A 160 6.94 3.87 -14.70
CA LEU A 160 7.42 2.54 -15.05
C LEU A 160 6.47 1.83 -16.03
N TYR A 161 5.17 1.88 -15.76
CA TYR A 161 4.13 1.31 -16.63
C TYR A 161 4.20 1.90 -18.05
N TRP A 162 4.27 3.22 -18.15
CA TRP A 162 4.33 3.92 -19.42
C TRP A 162 5.59 3.55 -20.20
N ARG A 163 6.74 3.52 -19.54
CA ARG A 163 8.03 3.14 -20.14
C ARG A 163 8.02 1.70 -20.68
N LEU A 164 7.46 0.77 -19.95
CA LEU A 164 7.37 -0.63 -20.37
C LEU A 164 6.40 -0.82 -21.54
N ARG A 165 5.29 -0.10 -21.53
CA ARG A 165 4.32 -0.13 -22.63
C ARG A 165 4.91 0.43 -23.92
N SER A 166 5.65 1.54 -23.86
CA SER A 166 6.32 2.13 -25.04
C SER A 166 7.33 1.17 -25.69
N LYS A 167 8.09 0.43 -24.88
CA LYS A 167 9.03 -0.58 -25.41
C LYS A 167 8.33 -1.75 -26.10
N ARG A 168 7.20 -2.22 -25.59
CA ARG A 168 6.44 -3.30 -26.23
C ARG A 168 5.90 -2.89 -27.60
N VAL A 169 5.41 -1.67 -27.73
CA VAL A 169 4.92 -1.13 -29.04
C VAL A 169 6.05 -1.05 -30.05
N GLN A 170 7.24 -0.58 -29.68
CA GLN A 170 8.39 -0.50 -30.59
C GLN A 170 8.86 -1.88 -31.09
N LEU A 171 8.80 -2.91 -30.27
CA LEU A 171 9.18 -4.26 -30.67
C LEU A 171 8.16 -4.89 -31.64
N SER A 172 6.87 -4.57 -31.49
CA SER A 172 5.81 -5.06 -32.38
C SER A 172 5.75 -4.36 -33.73
N THR A 173 6.34 -3.16 -33.87
CA THR A 173 6.42 -2.43 -35.14
C THR A 173 7.66 -2.78 -35.97
N ASN A 174 8.66 -3.42 -35.35
CA ASN A 174 9.92 -3.81 -36.00
C ASN A 174 9.97 -5.32 -36.35
N SER A 175 8.91 -6.06 -36.08
CA SER A 175 8.70 -7.48 -36.46
C SER A 175 7.73 -7.60 -37.63
#